data_d63b2a8ef38fd535bbb3ff458c8ab07d
#
_entry.id   d63b2a8ef38fd535bbb3ff458c8ab07d
#
_cell.length_a   1.000
_cell.length_b   1.000
_cell.length_c   1.000
_cell.angle_alpha   90.00
_cell.angle_beta   90.00
_cell.angle_gamma   90.00
#
_symmetry.space_group_name_H-M   'P 1'
#
loop_
_entity.id
_entity.type
_entity.pdbx_description
1 polymer ?
#
loop_
_entity_poly.entity_id
_entity_poly.type
_entity_poly.pdbx_seq_one_letter_code
_entity_poly.pdbx_strand_id
1 'polypeptide(L)'
;MSSDEKKINKEGLTNQEFSFKYSVPIESVISETKLHNQTNKRLHIEKNDQLSLDDDQKTILKAYFDLGLLISEENEIRIYEDVRKLNYLFWIQKKLKKLNFHFIEENSYSDESHKIITKNYITIPKKELSLLEIKGFDIRNLELYISILLLQKGYASNNYIFLQDVNKSLHESFEKILSFFNINIKKLEINKSINLIRLATTSDCKKIRSIINKYLEEMPCLNEKFYLKSVNSSITKKLVFDSAHYISDHDGKCKNLHGGRYDIEISLKDRIDPMTGFIIDYSLIKTITKNLVINKFDHKTLNLTCSELAWRSSTEFLAIVIWEILIEYLPSLNKIKIFETETSFCEFEGQTLDEYLKNGPSEILCYFKNLARDPSSNEDIGHVG
;
A
#
# COMPACT_ATOMS: atom_id res chain seq x y z
N MET A 1 -29.76 -30.15 7.23
CA MET A 1 -28.32 -29.96 7.53
C MET A 1 -27.61 -31.27 7.30
N SER A 2 -26.62 -31.32 6.44
CA SER A 2 -25.84 -32.53 6.18
C SER A 2 -24.98 -32.91 7.41
N SER A 3 -24.60 -34.19 7.53
CA SER A 3 -23.73 -34.67 8.62
C SER A 3 -22.36 -33.95 8.64
N ASP A 4 -21.92 -33.45 7.51
CA ASP A 4 -20.64 -32.76 7.35
C ASP A 4 -20.67 -31.30 7.85
N GLU A 5 -21.84 -30.66 7.91
CA GLU A 5 -21.99 -29.29 8.43
C GLU A 5 -21.88 -29.25 9.96
N LYS A 6 -22.13 -30.37 10.64
CA LYS A 6 -22.07 -30.50 12.10
C LYS A 6 -20.70 -30.92 12.63
N LYS A 7 -19.71 -31.19 11.77
CA LYS A 7 -18.36 -31.52 12.23
C LYS A 7 -17.73 -30.31 12.89
N ILE A 8 -17.14 -30.53 14.07
CA ILE A 8 -16.43 -29.53 14.84
C ILE A 8 -14.99 -29.51 14.35
N ASN A 9 -14.46 -28.31 14.00
CA ASN A 9 -13.07 -28.11 13.62
C ASN A 9 -12.16 -28.00 14.87
N LYS A 10 -10.86 -27.79 14.66
CA LYS A 10 -9.88 -27.68 15.75
C LYS A 10 -10.11 -26.49 16.67
N GLU A 11 -10.89 -25.48 16.26
CA GLU A 11 -11.29 -24.34 17.09
C GLU A 11 -12.57 -24.61 17.92
N GLY A 12 -13.14 -25.80 17.85
CA GLY A 12 -14.39 -26.14 18.52
C GLY A 12 -15.64 -25.57 17.86
N LEU A 13 -15.51 -25.02 16.63
CA LEU A 13 -16.62 -24.47 15.84
C LEU A 13 -17.13 -25.52 14.85
N THR A 14 -18.43 -25.52 14.58
CA THR A 14 -18.97 -26.27 13.45
C THR A 14 -18.50 -25.63 12.12
N ASN A 15 -18.46 -26.40 11.05
CA ASN A 15 -18.10 -25.88 9.73
C ASN A 15 -18.99 -24.68 9.30
N GLN A 16 -20.24 -24.65 9.76
CA GLN A 16 -21.16 -23.54 9.50
C GLN A 16 -20.80 -22.28 10.27
N GLU A 17 -20.45 -22.42 11.56
CA GLU A 17 -19.99 -21.29 12.41
C GLU A 17 -18.66 -20.74 11.90
N PHE A 18 -17.75 -21.61 11.47
CA PHE A 18 -16.50 -21.21 10.87
C PHE A 18 -16.72 -20.44 9.56
N SER A 19 -17.57 -20.96 8.66
CA SER A 19 -17.96 -20.28 7.42
C SER A 19 -18.53 -18.89 7.69
N PHE A 20 -19.42 -18.75 8.67
CA PHE A 20 -19.99 -17.46 9.05
C PHE A 20 -18.96 -16.52 9.67
N LYS A 21 -18.11 -17.02 10.59
CA LYS A 21 -17.09 -16.23 11.29
C LYS A 21 -16.04 -15.65 10.34
N TYR A 22 -15.66 -16.40 9.30
CA TYR A 22 -14.58 -16.02 8.39
C TYR A 22 -15.05 -15.64 6.99
N SER A 23 -16.37 -15.60 6.76
CA SER A 23 -16.98 -15.29 5.45
C SER A 23 -16.47 -16.18 4.30
N VAL A 24 -16.18 -17.44 4.62
CA VAL A 24 -15.72 -18.45 3.65
C VAL A 24 -16.91 -19.31 3.23
N PRO A 25 -17.11 -19.62 1.95
CA PRO A 25 -18.20 -20.53 1.51
C PRO A 25 -18.12 -21.88 2.20
N ILE A 26 -19.23 -22.37 2.71
CA ILE A 26 -19.28 -23.63 3.51
C ILE A 26 -18.76 -24.83 2.72
N GLU A 27 -18.97 -24.84 1.40
CA GLU A 27 -18.46 -25.87 0.49
C GLU A 27 -16.93 -25.90 0.46
N SER A 28 -16.27 -24.72 0.55
CA SER A 28 -14.82 -24.59 0.64
C SER A 28 -14.32 -25.18 1.96
N VAL A 29 -14.98 -24.86 3.07
CA VAL A 29 -14.64 -25.39 4.41
C VAL A 29 -14.78 -26.91 4.46
N ILE A 30 -15.85 -27.47 3.84
CA ILE A 30 -16.09 -28.91 3.79
C ILE A 30 -15.06 -29.62 2.89
N SER A 31 -14.70 -29.00 1.76
CA SER A 31 -13.69 -29.57 0.84
C SER A 31 -12.30 -29.58 1.48
N GLU A 32 -11.95 -28.56 2.24
CA GLU A 32 -10.67 -28.43 2.95
C GLU A 32 -10.54 -29.43 4.09
N THR A 33 -11.60 -29.61 4.88
CA THR A 33 -11.61 -30.65 5.94
C THR A 33 -11.49 -32.07 5.36
N LYS A 34 -12.00 -32.32 4.16
CA LYS A 34 -11.81 -33.60 3.47
C LYS A 34 -10.38 -33.76 2.92
N LEU A 35 -9.80 -32.69 2.40
CA LEU A 35 -8.40 -32.67 1.93
C LEU A 35 -7.41 -32.89 3.07
N HIS A 36 -7.64 -32.24 4.21
CA HIS A 36 -6.78 -32.35 5.42
C HIS A 36 -6.76 -33.76 5.99
N ASN A 37 -7.88 -34.50 5.91
CA ASN A 37 -7.95 -35.90 6.35
C ASN A 37 -7.31 -36.89 5.35
N GLN A 38 -7.12 -36.47 4.07
CA GLN A 38 -6.41 -37.27 3.06
C GLN A 38 -4.88 -37.06 3.08
N THR A 39 -4.38 -35.88 3.49
CA THR A 39 -2.94 -35.56 3.50
C THR A 39 -2.18 -36.21 4.66
N ASN A 40 -2.87 -36.76 5.68
CA ASN A 40 -2.22 -37.57 6.71
C ASN A 40 -1.76 -38.99 6.27
N LYS A 41 -1.97 -39.36 5.02
CA LYS A 41 -1.31 -40.51 4.42
C LYS A 41 0.09 -40.11 3.96
N ARG A 42 1.10 -40.47 4.76
CA ARG A 42 2.51 -40.39 4.39
C ARG A 42 2.72 -41.00 3.01
N LEU A 43 2.93 -40.19 2.02
CA LEU A 43 3.58 -40.62 0.77
C LEU A 43 5.07 -40.84 1.09
N HIS A 44 5.45 -42.11 1.23
CA HIS A 44 6.87 -42.49 1.19
C HIS A 44 7.34 -42.27 -0.26
N ILE A 45 8.06 -41.19 -0.49
CA ILE A 45 8.83 -40.99 -1.75
C ILE A 45 10.19 -41.62 -1.52
N GLU A 46 10.55 -42.53 -2.41
CA GLU A 46 11.84 -43.19 -2.45
C GLU A 46 12.99 -42.16 -2.55
N LYS A 47 13.99 -42.34 -1.69
CA LYS A 47 15.24 -41.56 -1.70
C LYS A 47 15.99 -41.86 -2.99
N ASN A 48 16.09 -40.92 -3.92
CA ASN A 48 17.32 -40.72 -4.76
C ASN A 48 17.18 -39.70 -5.90
N ASP A 49 16.07 -38.93 -6.01
CA ASP A 49 16.05 -37.84 -6.98
C ASP A 49 16.47 -36.54 -6.31
N GLN A 50 17.62 -35.99 -6.75
CA GLN A 50 18.03 -34.64 -6.41
C GLN A 50 16.90 -33.69 -6.78
N LEU A 51 16.37 -32.95 -5.80
CA LEU A 51 15.18 -32.08 -5.96
C LEU A 51 15.47 -31.02 -7.04
N SER A 52 15.06 -31.28 -8.28
CA SER A 52 15.21 -30.31 -9.36
C SER A 52 13.98 -29.39 -9.41
N LEU A 53 14.14 -28.18 -8.88
CA LEU A 53 13.14 -27.12 -9.01
C LEU A 53 13.19 -26.54 -10.42
N ASP A 54 12.02 -26.34 -11.02
CA ASP A 54 11.89 -25.59 -12.26
C ASP A 54 12.05 -24.06 -12.05
N ASP A 55 12.12 -23.30 -13.14
CA ASP A 55 12.38 -21.87 -13.09
C ASP A 55 11.24 -21.08 -12.41
N ASP A 56 9.98 -21.52 -12.54
CA ASP A 56 8.85 -20.90 -11.86
C ASP A 56 8.90 -21.13 -10.35
N GLN A 57 9.23 -22.37 -9.93
CA GLN A 57 9.37 -22.72 -8.51
C GLN A 57 10.50 -21.90 -7.85
N LYS A 58 11.64 -21.78 -8.53
CA LYS A 58 12.77 -20.94 -8.07
C LYS A 58 12.35 -19.46 -7.99
N THR A 59 11.62 -18.97 -8.99
CA THR A 59 11.12 -17.59 -9.03
C THR A 59 10.16 -17.31 -7.89
N ILE A 60 9.22 -18.22 -7.59
CA ILE A 60 8.28 -18.10 -6.47
C ILE A 60 9.05 -18.00 -5.14
N LEU A 61 9.92 -18.94 -4.87
CA LEU A 61 10.70 -18.98 -3.63
C LEU A 61 11.58 -17.75 -3.48
N LYS A 62 12.21 -17.30 -4.56
CA LYS A 62 13.03 -16.09 -4.56
C LYS A 62 12.21 -14.83 -4.27
N ALA A 63 11.03 -14.70 -4.87
CA ALA A 63 10.14 -13.57 -4.61
C ALA A 63 9.72 -13.51 -3.13
N TYR A 64 9.34 -14.64 -2.54
CA TYR A 64 8.99 -14.71 -1.12
C TYR A 64 10.16 -14.42 -0.18
N PHE A 65 11.36 -14.86 -0.56
CA PHE A 65 12.59 -14.53 0.16
C PHE A 65 12.85 -13.01 0.15
N ASP A 66 12.81 -12.40 -1.03
CA ASP A 66 13.09 -10.98 -1.20
C ASP A 66 12.05 -10.08 -0.53
N LEU A 67 10.80 -10.56 -0.44
CA LEU A 67 9.71 -9.92 0.30
C LEU A 67 9.81 -10.05 1.83
N GLY A 68 10.73 -10.89 2.32
CA GLY A 68 10.84 -11.18 3.75
C GLY A 68 9.69 -12.02 4.32
N LEU A 69 8.94 -12.70 3.45
CA LEU A 69 7.82 -13.58 3.81
C LEU A 69 8.27 -15.04 4.03
N LEU A 70 9.56 -15.29 3.93
CA LEU A 70 10.19 -16.60 4.06
C LEU A 70 11.10 -16.58 5.29
N ILE A 71 10.74 -17.33 6.31
CA ILE A 71 11.45 -17.35 7.60
C ILE A 71 12.06 -18.71 7.84
N SER A 72 13.29 -18.72 8.38
CA SER A 72 13.99 -19.94 8.76
C SER A 72 13.77 -20.26 10.23
N GLU A 73 13.19 -21.39 10.51
CA GLU A 73 13.11 -22.01 11.83
C GLU A 73 14.19 -23.10 11.98
N GLU A 74 14.27 -23.80 13.10
CA GLU A 74 15.35 -24.78 13.34
C GLU A 74 15.44 -25.86 12.26
N ASN A 75 14.35 -26.50 11.90
CA ASN A 75 14.29 -27.64 11.00
C ASN A 75 13.53 -27.40 9.70
N GLU A 76 12.93 -26.22 9.55
CA GLU A 76 12.05 -25.90 8.42
C GLU A 76 12.17 -24.44 7.99
N ILE A 77 11.70 -24.19 6.77
CA ILE A 77 11.46 -22.86 6.24
C ILE A 77 9.96 -22.65 6.22
N ARG A 78 9.48 -21.52 6.69
CA ARG A 78 8.08 -21.15 6.70
C ARG A 78 7.80 -20.05 5.69
N ILE A 79 6.78 -20.24 4.84
CA ILE A 79 6.22 -19.23 3.96
C ILE A 79 4.92 -18.75 4.57
N TYR A 80 4.88 -17.49 4.97
CA TYR A 80 3.72 -16.89 5.62
C TYR A 80 2.83 -16.17 4.63
N GLU A 81 1.51 -16.30 4.85
CA GLU A 81 0.50 -15.52 4.14
C GLU A 81 -0.62 -15.06 5.07
N ASP A 82 -1.26 -13.97 4.71
CA ASP A 82 -2.45 -13.47 5.39
C ASP A 82 -3.65 -14.40 5.12
N VAL A 83 -4.49 -14.60 6.12
CA VAL A 83 -5.71 -15.42 6.02
C VAL A 83 -6.58 -15.03 4.82
N ARG A 84 -6.60 -13.77 4.45
CA ARG A 84 -7.33 -13.25 3.29
C ARG A 84 -6.77 -13.72 1.95
N LYS A 85 -5.60 -14.33 1.94
CA LYS A 85 -4.91 -14.81 0.75
C LYS A 85 -4.73 -16.33 0.76
N LEU A 86 -5.60 -17.07 1.47
CA LEU A 86 -5.55 -18.53 1.54
C LEU A 86 -5.55 -19.19 0.16
N ASN A 87 -6.37 -18.70 -0.77
CA ASN A 87 -6.39 -19.21 -2.15
C ASN A 87 -5.02 -19.10 -2.83
N TYR A 88 -4.22 -18.11 -2.42
CA TYR A 88 -2.88 -17.93 -2.92
C TYR A 88 -1.88 -18.92 -2.29
N LEU A 89 -2.02 -19.23 -1.01
CA LEU A 89 -1.25 -20.32 -0.38
C LEU A 89 -1.50 -21.67 -1.08
N PHE A 90 -2.75 -21.97 -1.41
CA PHE A 90 -3.08 -23.18 -2.17
C PHE A 90 -2.47 -23.18 -3.57
N TRP A 91 -2.44 -22.01 -4.22
CA TRP A 91 -1.75 -21.88 -5.51
C TRP A 91 -0.24 -22.13 -5.36
N ILE A 92 0.42 -21.56 -4.36
CA ILE A 92 1.85 -21.82 -4.07
C ILE A 92 2.07 -23.31 -3.80
N GLN A 93 1.24 -23.89 -2.96
CA GLN A 93 1.28 -25.32 -2.66
C GLN A 93 1.21 -26.17 -3.94
N LYS A 94 0.28 -25.85 -4.82
CA LYS A 94 0.14 -26.53 -6.11
C LYS A 94 1.38 -26.37 -7.01
N LYS A 95 1.96 -25.19 -7.04
CA LYS A 95 3.17 -24.89 -7.83
C LYS A 95 4.42 -25.56 -7.26
N LEU A 96 4.55 -25.58 -5.94
CA LEU A 96 5.67 -26.19 -5.23
C LEU A 96 5.45 -27.68 -4.90
N LYS A 97 4.55 -28.38 -5.59
CA LYS A 97 4.11 -29.75 -5.28
C LYS A 97 5.23 -30.81 -5.17
N LYS A 98 6.42 -30.52 -5.69
CA LYS A 98 7.61 -31.38 -5.56
C LYS A 98 8.27 -31.28 -4.16
N LEU A 99 7.95 -30.23 -3.39
CA LEU A 99 8.43 -30.06 -2.03
C LEU A 99 7.42 -30.70 -1.06
N ASN A 100 7.94 -31.37 -0.03
CA ASN A 100 7.11 -31.86 1.06
C ASN A 100 6.77 -30.70 1.97
N PHE A 101 5.53 -30.22 1.97
CA PHE A 101 5.11 -29.14 2.86
C PHE A 101 3.82 -29.49 3.59
N HIS A 102 3.68 -28.87 4.75
CA HIS A 102 2.49 -28.94 5.56
C HIS A 102 1.89 -27.54 5.67
N PHE A 103 0.57 -27.45 5.48
CA PHE A 103 -0.18 -26.25 5.83
C PHE A 103 -0.42 -26.24 7.33
N ILE A 104 -0.10 -25.14 7.99
CA ILE A 104 -0.29 -24.96 9.42
C ILE A 104 -1.02 -23.63 9.64
N GLU A 105 -2.07 -23.70 10.45
CA GLU A 105 -2.74 -22.54 11.01
C GLU A 105 -2.35 -22.43 12.48
N GLU A 106 -1.74 -21.32 12.85
CA GLU A 106 -1.31 -21.03 14.21
C GLU A 106 -2.05 -19.81 14.74
N ASN A 107 -2.81 -20.00 15.81
CA ASN A 107 -3.47 -18.94 16.54
C ASN A 107 -2.65 -18.58 17.78
N SER A 108 -2.14 -17.36 17.83
CA SER A 108 -1.46 -16.80 18.99
C SER A 108 -2.26 -15.65 19.56
N TYR A 109 -2.42 -15.62 20.88
CA TYR A 109 -3.00 -14.49 21.59
C TYR A 109 -1.88 -13.55 22.02
N SER A 110 -2.00 -12.27 21.67
CA SER A 110 -1.07 -11.24 22.12
C SER A 110 -1.68 -10.53 23.34
N ASP A 111 -1.09 -10.71 24.51
CA ASP A 111 -1.53 -10.06 25.76
C ASP A 111 -1.43 -8.52 25.68
N GLU A 112 -0.41 -8.00 24.99
CA GLU A 112 -0.21 -6.55 24.85
C GLU A 112 -1.27 -5.86 23.97
N SER A 113 -1.81 -6.53 22.98
CA SER A 113 -2.77 -5.96 22.05
C SER A 113 -4.20 -6.51 22.17
N HIS A 114 -4.43 -7.49 23.02
CA HIS A 114 -5.69 -8.25 23.14
C HIS A 114 -6.20 -8.76 21.78
N LYS A 115 -5.30 -9.18 20.90
CA LYS A 115 -5.63 -9.64 19.56
C LYS A 115 -5.27 -11.11 19.39
N ILE A 116 -6.17 -11.84 18.73
CA ILE A 116 -5.86 -13.17 18.20
C ILE A 116 -5.14 -12.92 16.87
N ILE A 117 -3.91 -13.38 16.77
CA ILE A 117 -3.11 -13.34 15.54
C ILE A 117 -3.17 -14.73 14.93
N THR A 118 -3.86 -14.86 13.81
CA THR A 118 -3.88 -16.09 13.02
C THR A 118 -2.78 -16.01 11.97
N LYS A 119 -1.85 -16.94 12.02
CA LYS A 119 -0.79 -17.08 11.03
C LYS A 119 -1.02 -18.35 10.22
N ASN A 120 -1.08 -18.18 8.90
CA ASN A 120 -1.13 -19.30 7.98
C ASN A 120 0.23 -19.40 7.27
N TYR A 121 0.78 -20.61 7.23
CA TYR A 121 2.06 -20.82 6.58
C TYR A 121 2.21 -22.22 6.03
N ILE A 122 3.10 -22.34 5.05
CA ILE A 122 3.55 -23.59 4.46
C ILE A 122 4.95 -23.86 4.99
N THR A 123 5.25 -25.09 5.42
CA THR A 123 6.56 -25.48 5.87
C THR A 123 7.29 -26.28 4.81
N ILE A 124 8.58 -26.01 4.65
CA ILE A 124 9.51 -26.74 3.79
C ILE A 124 10.63 -27.27 4.68
N PRO A 125 10.88 -28.59 4.75
CA PRO A 125 11.99 -29.14 5.53
C PRO A 125 13.34 -28.64 5.04
N LYS A 126 14.21 -28.12 5.93
CA LYS A 126 15.56 -27.62 5.58
C LYS A 126 16.45 -28.65 4.93
N LYS A 127 16.21 -29.92 5.16
CA LYS A 127 16.93 -31.01 4.47
C LYS A 127 16.66 -31.05 2.96
N GLU A 128 15.56 -30.45 2.50
CA GLU A 128 15.19 -30.40 1.09
C GLU A 128 15.68 -29.12 0.42
N LEU A 129 15.69 -27.99 1.15
CA LEU A 129 16.04 -26.68 0.62
C LEU A 129 16.51 -25.75 1.75
N SER A 130 17.59 -25.02 1.53
CA SER A 130 18.11 -24.03 2.49
C SER A 130 17.82 -22.59 2.04
N LEU A 131 17.81 -21.66 2.99
CA LEU A 131 17.69 -20.23 2.67
C LEU A 131 18.85 -19.70 1.82
N LEU A 132 20.04 -20.24 1.98
CA LEU A 132 21.21 -19.84 1.18
C LEU A 132 21.03 -20.22 -0.28
N GLU A 133 20.49 -21.41 -0.56
CA GLU A 133 20.16 -21.84 -1.92
C GLU A 133 19.09 -20.93 -2.53
N ILE A 134 18.01 -20.63 -1.78
CA ILE A 134 16.94 -19.73 -2.26
C ILE A 134 17.50 -18.33 -2.55
N LYS A 135 18.36 -17.81 -1.69
CA LYS A 135 19.02 -16.52 -1.92
C LYS A 135 19.81 -16.48 -3.23
N GLY A 136 20.45 -17.60 -3.58
CA GLY A 136 21.24 -17.74 -4.78
C GLY A 136 20.46 -18.02 -6.06
N PHE A 137 19.14 -18.20 -6.01
CA PHE A 137 18.34 -18.47 -7.21
C PHE A 137 18.31 -17.27 -8.16
N ASP A 138 18.58 -17.56 -9.44
CA ASP A 138 18.37 -16.60 -10.51
C ASP A 138 16.87 -16.45 -10.81
N ILE A 139 16.43 -15.20 -10.98
CA ILE A 139 15.06 -14.91 -11.40
C ILE A 139 15.00 -15.05 -12.93
N ARG A 140 14.53 -16.17 -13.43
CA ARG A 140 14.37 -16.40 -14.86
C ARG A 140 13.01 -16.01 -15.40
N ASN A 141 11.96 -16.16 -14.59
CA ASN A 141 10.62 -15.70 -14.94
C ASN A 141 10.33 -14.33 -14.31
N LEU A 142 10.82 -13.25 -14.94
CA LEU A 142 10.66 -11.88 -14.46
C LEU A 142 9.20 -11.45 -14.37
N GLU A 143 8.36 -11.91 -15.29
CA GLU A 143 6.91 -11.57 -15.30
C GLU A 143 6.19 -12.19 -14.11
N LEU A 144 6.48 -13.43 -13.79
CA LEU A 144 5.95 -14.11 -12.61
C LEU A 144 6.41 -13.40 -11.32
N TYR A 145 7.70 -13.06 -11.26
CA TYR A 145 8.26 -12.33 -10.11
C TYR A 145 7.56 -10.99 -9.88
N ILE A 146 7.37 -10.17 -10.92
CA ILE A 146 6.62 -8.91 -10.84
C ILE A 146 5.19 -9.16 -10.35
N SER A 147 4.53 -10.17 -10.87
CA SER A 147 3.14 -10.50 -10.52
C SER A 147 3.01 -10.85 -9.03
N ILE A 148 3.97 -11.59 -8.48
CA ILE A 148 4.03 -11.90 -7.04
C ILE A 148 4.29 -10.65 -6.20
N LEU A 149 5.25 -9.81 -6.59
CA LEU A 149 5.52 -8.55 -5.88
C LEU A 149 4.30 -7.64 -5.86
N LEU A 150 3.62 -7.50 -6.99
CA LEU A 150 2.40 -6.70 -7.09
C LEU A 150 1.25 -7.28 -6.27
N LEU A 151 1.12 -8.59 -6.22
CA LEU A 151 0.12 -9.24 -5.37
C LEU A 151 0.36 -8.92 -3.90
N GLN A 152 1.60 -8.94 -3.44
CA GLN A 152 1.96 -8.77 -2.04
C GLN A 152 1.99 -7.29 -1.61
N LYS A 153 2.62 -6.44 -2.39
CA LYS A 153 2.94 -5.05 -2.04
C LYS A 153 2.23 -4.00 -2.91
N GLY A 154 1.62 -4.42 -4.02
CA GLY A 154 0.96 -3.52 -4.95
C GLY A 154 -0.45 -3.14 -4.53
N TYR A 155 -0.89 -1.98 -4.95
CA TYR A 155 -2.31 -1.58 -4.98
C TYR A 155 -2.57 -0.67 -6.17
N ALA A 156 -3.83 -0.60 -6.59
CA ALA A 156 -4.26 0.26 -7.68
C ALA A 156 -5.08 1.43 -7.12
N SER A 157 -4.79 2.65 -7.55
CA SER A 157 -5.53 3.84 -7.18
C SER A 157 -5.60 4.79 -8.38
N ASN A 158 -6.80 5.19 -8.76
CA ASN A 158 -7.10 6.14 -9.83
C ASN A 158 -6.24 5.93 -11.09
N ASN A 159 -6.27 4.74 -11.69
CA ASN A 159 -5.50 4.33 -12.87
C ASN A 159 -3.97 4.17 -12.69
N TYR A 160 -3.41 4.48 -11.54
CA TYR A 160 -2.02 4.21 -11.21
C TYR A 160 -1.87 2.92 -10.41
N ILE A 161 -0.68 2.33 -10.50
CA ILE A 161 -0.28 1.17 -9.71
C ILE A 161 0.87 1.61 -8.80
N PHE A 162 0.76 1.27 -7.54
CA PHE A 162 1.72 1.58 -6.48
C PHE A 162 2.26 0.32 -5.85
N LEU A 163 3.47 0.41 -5.30
CA LEU A 163 4.00 -0.54 -4.34
C LEU A 163 4.38 0.21 -3.06
N GLN A 164 4.01 -0.35 -1.91
CA GLN A 164 4.33 0.23 -0.60
C GLN A 164 5.19 -0.73 0.23
N ASP A 165 5.87 -0.20 1.23
CA ASP A 165 6.73 -0.94 2.16
C ASP A 165 7.80 -1.80 1.47
N VAL A 166 8.42 -1.25 0.43
CA VAL A 166 9.50 -1.89 -0.31
C VAL A 166 10.82 -1.48 0.32
N ASN A 167 11.59 -2.44 0.83
CA ASN A 167 12.92 -2.16 1.34
C ASN A 167 13.87 -1.76 0.19
N LYS A 168 14.98 -1.10 0.53
CA LYS A 168 15.92 -0.56 -0.46
C LYS A 168 16.42 -1.61 -1.46
N SER A 169 16.76 -2.80 -1.00
CA SER A 169 17.27 -3.88 -1.87
C SER A 169 16.22 -4.36 -2.86
N LEU A 170 14.98 -4.58 -2.38
CA LEU A 170 13.86 -4.98 -3.23
C LEU A 170 13.51 -3.87 -4.24
N HIS A 171 13.61 -2.61 -3.81
CA HIS A 171 13.39 -1.46 -4.66
C HIS A 171 14.37 -1.42 -5.85
N GLU A 172 15.67 -1.56 -5.59
CA GLU A 172 16.71 -1.58 -6.63
C GLU A 172 16.51 -2.75 -7.60
N SER A 173 16.15 -3.93 -7.07
CA SER A 173 15.86 -5.11 -7.89
C SER A 173 14.61 -4.89 -8.77
N PHE A 174 13.55 -4.34 -8.20
CA PHE A 174 12.32 -4.06 -8.91
C PHE A 174 12.51 -3.02 -10.01
N GLU A 175 13.25 -1.94 -9.74
CA GLU A 175 13.59 -0.92 -10.74
C GLU A 175 14.35 -1.50 -11.93
N LYS A 176 15.36 -2.35 -11.67
CA LYS A 176 16.11 -3.04 -12.72
C LYS A 176 15.21 -3.94 -13.57
N ILE A 177 14.34 -4.71 -12.93
CA ILE A 177 13.42 -5.60 -13.63
C ILE A 177 12.44 -4.79 -14.49
N LEU A 178 11.86 -3.71 -13.96
CA LEU A 178 10.93 -2.85 -14.71
C LEU A 178 11.60 -2.16 -15.89
N SER A 179 12.87 -1.74 -15.74
CA SER A 179 13.63 -1.13 -16.84
C SER A 179 13.82 -2.10 -18.01
N PHE A 180 13.94 -3.40 -17.75
CA PHE A 180 13.98 -4.42 -18.80
C PHE A 180 12.72 -4.43 -19.67
N PHE A 181 11.57 -4.12 -19.08
CA PHE A 181 10.29 -4.00 -19.79
C PHE A 181 10.00 -2.58 -20.30
N ASN A 182 10.97 -1.66 -20.24
CA ASN A 182 10.77 -0.25 -20.56
C ASN A 182 9.58 0.37 -19.78
N ILE A 183 9.52 0.08 -18.50
CA ILE A 183 8.52 0.60 -17.58
C ILE A 183 9.21 1.56 -16.62
N ASN A 184 8.74 2.80 -16.60
CA ASN A 184 9.29 3.83 -15.73
C ASN A 184 8.54 3.91 -14.41
N ILE A 185 9.28 4.25 -13.35
CA ILE A 185 8.73 4.45 -12.02
C ILE A 185 9.03 5.85 -11.53
N LYS A 186 8.19 6.33 -10.61
CA LYS A 186 8.43 7.52 -9.81
C LYS A 186 8.59 7.10 -8.36
N LYS A 187 9.72 7.44 -7.76
CA LYS A 187 10.00 7.21 -6.34
C LYS A 187 9.37 8.34 -5.55
N LEU A 188 8.59 7.99 -4.54
CA LEU A 188 7.95 8.92 -3.65
C LEU A 188 8.50 8.64 -2.24
N GLU A 189 9.56 9.36 -1.88
CA GLU A 189 10.17 9.26 -0.55
C GLU A 189 9.40 10.14 0.42
N ILE A 190 8.74 9.52 1.39
CA ILE A 190 7.95 10.23 2.41
C ILE A 190 8.77 10.36 3.70
N ASN A 191 9.59 9.34 3.99
CA ASN A 191 10.52 9.26 5.12
C ASN A 191 11.62 8.27 4.79
N LYS A 192 12.72 8.28 5.59
CA LYS A 192 13.75 7.22 5.52
C LYS A 192 13.19 5.79 5.71
N SER A 193 11.95 5.64 6.17
CA SER A 193 11.30 4.37 6.49
C SER A 193 10.10 3.99 5.60
N ILE A 194 9.59 4.90 4.76
CA ILE A 194 8.46 4.61 3.86
C ILE A 194 8.85 4.96 2.44
N ASN A 195 9.10 3.93 1.66
CA ASN A 195 9.33 4.03 0.23
C ASN A 195 8.04 3.66 -0.50
N LEU A 196 7.45 4.62 -1.17
CA LEU A 196 6.32 4.44 -2.06
C LEU A 196 6.82 4.54 -3.49
N ILE A 197 6.56 3.51 -4.29
CA ILE A 197 6.87 3.50 -5.72
C ILE A 197 5.56 3.62 -6.48
N ARG A 198 5.49 4.54 -7.42
CA ARG A 198 4.39 4.67 -8.37
C ARG A 198 4.89 4.39 -9.78
N LEU A 199 4.13 3.66 -10.59
CA LEU A 199 4.40 3.60 -12.03
C LEU A 199 4.23 5.01 -12.63
N ALA A 200 5.20 5.44 -13.44
CA ALA A 200 5.32 6.84 -13.82
C ALA A 200 4.14 7.34 -14.66
N THR A 201 3.65 6.53 -15.59
CA THR A 201 2.59 6.90 -16.53
C THR A 201 1.46 5.85 -16.58
N THR A 202 0.32 6.27 -17.12
CA THR A 202 -0.78 5.32 -17.41
C THR A 202 -0.38 4.30 -18.47
N SER A 203 0.56 4.65 -19.38
CA SER A 203 1.13 3.71 -20.35
C SER A 203 1.93 2.62 -19.66
N ASP A 204 2.75 2.97 -18.65
CA ASP A 204 3.50 2.01 -17.85
C ASP A 204 2.56 1.09 -17.07
N CYS A 205 1.47 1.63 -16.54
CA CYS A 205 0.42 0.83 -15.89
C CYS A 205 -0.24 -0.17 -16.86
N LYS A 206 -0.46 0.21 -18.12
CA LYS A 206 -0.98 -0.72 -19.15
C LYS A 206 0.00 -1.85 -19.44
N LYS A 207 1.31 -1.57 -19.52
CA LYS A 207 2.35 -2.61 -19.72
C LYS A 207 2.34 -3.61 -18.56
N ILE A 208 2.30 -3.13 -17.31
CA ILE A 208 2.21 -4.01 -16.13
C ILE A 208 0.94 -4.85 -16.16
N ARG A 209 -0.21 -4.26 -16.51
CA ARG A 209 -1.47 -5.01 -16.64
C ARG A 209 -1.37 -6.11 -17.69
N SER A 210 -0.66 -5.87 -18.80
CA SER A 210 -0.40 -6.91 -19.82
C SER A 210 0.42 -8.07 -19.26
N ILE A 211 1.41 -7.80 -18.39
CA ILE A 211 2.19 -8.83 -17.69
C ILE A 211 1.30 -9.61 -16.73
N ILE A 212 0.56 -8.92 -15.88
CA ILE A 212 -0.35 -9.54 -14.89
C ILE A 212 -1.41 -10.42 -15.57
N ASN A 213 -1.93 -10.00 -16.72
CA ASN A 213 -2.97 -10.73 -17.43
C ASN A 213 -2.60 -12.17 -17.78
N LYS A 214 -1.31 -12.46 -17.95
CA LYS A 214 -0.82 -13.83 -18.21
C LYS A 214 -1.03 -14.78 -17.03
N TYR A 215 -1.17 -14.24 -15.84
CA TYR A 215 -1.27 -15.01 -14.58
C TYR A 215 -2.64 -14.93 -13.91
N LEU A 216 -3.64 -14.24 -14.51
CA LEU A 216 -4.95 -14.05 -13.88
C LEU A 216 -5.70 -15.36 -13.63
N GLU A 217 -5.59 -16.32 -14.55
CA GLU A 217 -6.25 -17.62 -14.42
C GLU A 217 -5.55 -18.48 -13.35
N GLU A 218 -4.24 -18.34 -13.23
CA GLU A 218 -3.45 -19.11 -12.28
C GLU A 218 -3.44 -18.49 -10.88
N MET A 219 -3.56 -17.17 -10.80
CA MET A 219 -3.50 -16.36 -9.57
C MET A 219 -4.78 -15.54 -9.43
N PRO A 220 -5.92 -16.16 -9.04
CA PRO A 220 -7.22 -15.47 -8.96
C PRO A 220 -7.20 -14.18 -8.13
N CYS A 221 -6.36 -14.15 -7.07
CA CYS A 221 -6.20 -12.96 -6.22
C CYS A 221 -5.67 -11.72 -6.97
N LEU A 222 -4.90 -11.90 -8.06
CA LEU A 222 -4.50 -10.78 -8.93
C LEU A 222 -5.70 -10.17 -9.65
N ASN A 223 -6.63 -11.01 -10.12
CA ASN A 223 -7.86 -10.56 -10.75
C ASN A 223 -8.71 -9.75 -9.75
N GLU A 224 -8.90 -10.30 -8.55
CA GLU A 224 -9.63 -9.64 -7.47
C GLU A 224 -9.01 -8.28 -7.14
N LYS A 225 -7.69 -8.21 -7.00
CA LYS A 225 -6.96 -7.01 -6.61
C LYS A 225 -6.98 -5.91 -7.67
N PHE A 226 -6.83 -6.26 -8.95
CA PHE A 226 -6.59 -5.27 -10.00
C PHE A 226 -7.74 -5.07 -11.00
N TYR A 227 -8.66 -6.02 -11.11
CA TYR A 227 -9.67 -6.03 -12.18
C TYR A 227 -11.11 -6.17 -11.72
N LEU A 228 -11.40 -6.83 -10.59
CA LEU A 228 -12.77 -6.94 -10.15
C LEU A 228 -13.41 -5.58 -9.95
N LYS A 229 -14.60 -5.40 -10.51
CA LYS A 229 -15.44 -4.23 -10.23
C LYS A 229 -15.93 -4.35 -8.80
N SER A 230 -15.40 -3.50 -7.94
CA SER A 230 -15.86 -3.36 -6.57
C SER A 230 -16.69 -2.09 -6.43
N VAL A 231 -17.38 -1.97 -5.29
CA VAL A 231 -18.14 -0.78 -4.94
C VAL A 231 -17.19 0.39 -4.68
N ASN A 232 -17.54 1.58 -5.15
CA ASN A 232 -16.84 2.78 -4.78
C ASN A 232 -17.31 3.26 -3.40
N SER A 233 -16.38 3.76 -2.62
CA SER A 233 -16.67 4.41 -1.35
C SER A 233 -15.81 5.65 -1.19
N SER A 234 -16.12 6.45 -0.19
CA SER A 234 -15.32 7.60 0.19
C SER A 234 -14.89 7.45 1.64
N ILE A 235 -13.63 7.74 1.91
CA ILE A 235 -13.08 7.75 3.26
C ILE A 235 -12.46 9.11 3.54
N THR A 236 -12.51 9.53 4.80
CA THR A 236 -11.97 10.82 5.24
C THR A 236 -11.07 10.63 6.45
N LYS A 237 -9.88 11.25 6.40
CA LYS A 237 -8.96 11.34 7.53
C LYS A 237 -8.89 12.78 8.02
N LYS A 238 -9.19 12.98 9.30
CA LYS A 238 -9.06 14.27 9.96
C LYS A 238 -7.70 14.40 10.64
N LEU A 239 -7.04 15.55 10.46
CA LEU A 239 -5.79 15.92 11.14
C LEU A 239 -5.90 17.40 11.57
N VAL A 240 -4.96 17.84 12.40
CA VAL A 240 -4.92 19.20 12.90
C VAL A 240 -3.51 19.74 12.85
N PHE A 241 -3.36 21.06 12.72
CA PHE A 241 -2.13 21.79 12.92
C PHE A 241 -2.42 23.21 13.42
N ASP A 242 -1.49 23.80 14.12
CA ASP A 242 -1.57 25.17 14.61
C ASP A 242 -0.67 26.06 13.75
N SER A 243 -1.20 27.17 13.22
CA SER A 243 -0.44 28.05 12.34
C SER A 243 -0.93 29.49 12.43
N ALA A 244 -0.08 30.43 12.03
CA ALA A 244 -0.43 31.84 11.91
C ALA A 244 -0.35 32.29 10.46
N HIS A 245 -1.12 33.34 10.10
CA HIS A 245 -1.08 33.97 8.78
C HIS A 245 -1.53 35.45 8.82
N TYR A 246 -1.38 36.11 7.69
CA TYR A 246 -1.92 37.43 7.47
C TYR A 246 -2.23 37.64 5.97
N ILE A 247 -3.19 38.49 5.65
CA ILE A 247 -3.52 38.84 4.27
C ILE A 247 -3.21 40.33 4.09
N SER A 248 -2.07 40.65 3.49
CA SER A 248 -1.45 41.97 3.47
C SER A 248 -2.32 43.08 2.86
N ASP A 249 -3.17 42.75 1.91
CA ASP A 249 -4.04 43.68 1.18
C ASP A 249 -5.51 43.64 1.63
N HIS A 250 -5.76 43.07 2.82
CA HIS A 250 -7.12 43.00 3.38
C HIS A 250 -7.46 44.27 4.17
N ASP A 251 -8.65 44.80 3.95
CA ASP A 251 -9.10 46.02 4.65
C ASP A 251 -9.48 45.81 6.12
N GLY A 252 -9.82 44.57 6.48
CA GLY A 252 -10.23 44.18 7.83
C GLY A 252 -9.11 43.65 8.72
N LYS A 253 -9.49 42.97 9.79
CA LYS A 253 -8.57 42.44 10.81
C LYS A 253 -7.57 41.39 10.26
N CYS A 254 -7.93 40.73 9.16
CA CYS A 254 -7.08 39.68 8.56
C CYS A 254 -5.74 40.18 8.01
N LYS A 255 -5.53 41.51 7.88
CA LYS A 255 -4.23 42.09 7.57
C LYS A 255 -3.19 41.94 8.70
N ASN A 256 -3.66 41.80 9.93
CA ASN A 256 -2.79 41.60 11.08
C ASN A 256 -2.42 40.15 11.21
N LEU A 257 -1.22 39.87 11.73
CA LEU A 257 -0.82 38.50 12.04
C LEU A 257 -1.79 37.90 13.05
N HIS A 258 -2.42 36.84 12.71
CA HIS A 258 -3.33 36.07 13.57
C HIS A 258 -3.20 34.60 13.23
N GLY A 259 -3.71 33.74 14.07
CA GLY A 259 -3.63 32.31 13.85
C GLY A 259 -4.52 31.54 14.81
N GLY A 260 -4.54 30.25 14.58
CA GLY A 260 -5.33 29.31 15.35
C GLY A 260 -5.06 27.88 14.93
N ARG A 261 -5.95 27.03 15.38
CA ARG A 261 -5.98 25.63 15.01
C ARG A 261 -6.73 25.45 13.71
N TYR A 262 -6.06 24.87 12.72
CA TYR A 262 -6.65 24.42 11.48
C TYR A 262 -7.00 22.93 11.62
N ASP A 263 -8.28 22.60 11.47
CA ASP A 263 -8.72 21.24 11.29
C ASP A 263 -8.77 20.95 9.78
N ILE A 264 -8.08 19.88 9.33
CA ILE A 264 -8.08 19.47 7.92
C ILE A 264 -8.71 18.09 7.77
N GLU A 265 -9.55 17.94 6.76
CA GLU A 265 -10.15 16.67 6.36
C GLU A 265 -9.68 16.31 4.95
N ILE A 266 -9.00 15.19 4.84
CA ILE A 266 -8.50 14.63 3.58
C ILE A 266 -9.43 13.51 3.17
N SER A 267 -10.22 13.72 2.13
CA SER A 267 -11.19 12.75 1.61
C SER A 267 -10.68 12.10 0.33
N LEU A 268 -10.70 10.78 0.31
CA LEU A 268 -10.36 9.98 -0.87
C LEU A 268 -11.61 9.24 -1.33
N LYS A 269 -11.78 9.11 -2.65
CA LYS A 269 -12.87 8.34 -3.27
C LYS A 269 -12.31 7.39 -4.29
N ASP A 270 -12.49 6.10 -4.06
CA ASP A 270 -12.00 5.06 -4.94
C ASP A 270 -12.79 3.76 -4.74
N ARG A 271 -12.40 2.77 -5.48
CA ARG A 271 -12.86 1.40 -5.37
C ARG A 271 -12.38 0.77 -4.07
N ILE A 272 -13.26 0.04 -3.40
CA ILE A 272 -12.84 -0.83 -2.28
C ILE A 272 -12.03 -2.00 -2.86
N ASP A 273 -10.84 -2.24 -2.34
CA ASP A 273 -10.06 -3.43 -2.69
C ASP A 273 -10.77 -4.67 -2.12
N PRO A 274 -11.21 -5.63 -2.94
CA PRO A 274 -11.97 -6.78 -2.48
C PRO A 274 -11.17 -7.73 -1.58
N MET A 275 -9.84 -7.68 -1.65
CA MET A 275 -8.95 -8.51 -0.80
C MET A 275 -8.81 -7.96 0.61
N THR A 276 -8.74 -6.63 0.74
CA THR A 276 -8.50 -5.98 2.03
C THR A 276 -9.75 -5.36 2.63
N GLY A 277 -10.77 -5.07 1.82
CA GLY A 277 -11.96 -4.33 2.22
C GLY A 277 -11.69 -2.83 2.41
N PHE A 278 -10.54 -2.31 1.96
CA PHE A 278 -10.14 -0.90 2.11
C PHE A 278 -10.04 -0.20 0.76
N ILE A 279 -10.20 1.12 0.74
CA ILE A 279 -9.70 1.97 -0.35
C ILE A 279 -8.17 2.09 -0.21
N ILE A 280 -7.74 2.46 0.99
CA ILE A 280 -6.35 2.60 1.41
C ILE A 280 -6.33 2.59 2.95
N ASP A 281 -5.21 2.20 3.56
CA ASP A 281 -5.07 2.24 5.01
C ASP A 281 -5.04 3.70 5.53
N TYR A 282 -5.83 3.97 6.57
CA TYR A 282 -5.85 5.29 7.23
C TYR A 282 -4.50 5.69 7.81
N SER A 283 -3.66 4.71 8.21
CA SER A 283 -2.31 4.97 8.71
C SER A 283 -1.41 5.55 7.61
N LEU A 284 -1.56 5.10 6.38
CA LEU A 284 -0.81 5.62 5.23
C LEU A 284 -1.24 7.04 4.90
N ILE A 285 -2.56 7.33 4.87
CA ILE A 285 -3.07 8.71 4.67
C ILE A 285 -2.51 9.64 5.76
N LYS A 286 -2.58 9.19 7.04
CA LYS A 286 -2.04 9.96 8.18
C LYS A 286 -0.55 10.24 8.00
N THR A 287 0.22 9.24 7.61
CA THR A 287 1.68 9.36 7.48
C THR A 287 2.06 10.29 6.34
N ILE A 288 1.44 10.14 5.16
CA ILE A 288 1.65 11.02 4.01
C ILE A 288 1.31 12.46 4.39
N THR A 289 0.12 12.69 4.92
CA THR A 289 -0.35 14.04 5.26
C THR A 289 0.49 14.66 6.37
N LYS A 290 0.86 13.88 7.41
CA LYS A 290 1.71 14.38 8.49
C LYS A 290 3.06 14.86 7.98
N ASN A 291 3.71 14.06 7.13
CA ASN A 291 5.07 14.36 6.67
C ASN A 291 5.11 15.48 5.64
N LEU A 292 4.14 15.55 4.75
CA LEU A 292 4.16 16.49 3.63
C LEU A 292 3.42 17.80 3.94
N VAL A 293 2.42 17.76 4.83
CA VAL A 293 1.55 18.91 5.12
C VAL A 293 1.77 19.40 6.55
N ILE A 294 1.50 18.54 7.55
CA ILE A 294 1.57 18.98 8.94
C ILE A 294 2.98 19.46 9.29
N ASN A 295 4.02 18.68 9.04
CA ASN A 295 5.41 19.06 9.34
C ASN A 295 5.87 20.35 8.61
N LYS A 296 5.21 20.68 7.48
CA LYS A 296 5.51 21.90 6.72
C LYS A 296 4.85 23.14 7.34
N PHE A 297 3.63 23.01 7.87
CA PHE A 297 2.81 24.16 8.26
C PHE A 297 2.65 24.32 9.77
N ASP A 298 2.77 23.24 10.54
CA ASP A 298 2.55 23.25 11.98
C ASP A 298 3.56 24.14 12.70
N HIS A 299 3.07 25.01 13.59
CA HIS A 299 3.85 25.99 14.34
C HIS A 299 4.66 26.96 13.45
N LYS A 300 4.12 27.29 12.27
CA LYS A 300 4.73 28.20 11.30
C LYS A 300 3.81 29.38 10.97
N THR A 301 4.40 30.43 10.41
CA THR A 301 3.65 31.47 9.72
C THR A 301 3.47 31.06 8.28
N LEU A 302 2.24 30.80 7.83
CA LEU A 302 1.95 30.26 6.51
C LEU A 302 2.59 31.05 5.38
N ASN A 303 2.57 32.38 5.49
CA ASN A 303 3.18 33.31 4.52
C ASN A 303 4.69 33.07 4.32
N LEU A 304 5.38 32.44 5.27
CA LEU A 304 6.82 32.17 5.23
C LEU A 304 7.16 30.73 4.85
N THR A 305 6.17 29.88 4.60
CA THR A 305 6.38 28.44 4.36
C THR A 305 6.59 28.08 2.89
N CYS A 306 5.98 28.83 1.98
CA CYS A 306 6.15 28.67 0.54
C CYS A 306 5.68 29.94 -0.19
N SER A 307 6.16 30.10 -1.42
CA SER A 307 5.88 31.28 -2.27
C SER A 307 4.39 31.51 -2.52
N GLU A 308 3.65 30.44 -2.71
CA GLU A 308 2.24 30.48 -3.01
C GLU A 308 1.47 31.11 -1.84
N LEU A 309 1.79 30.71 -0.61
CA LEU A 309 1.19 31.28 0.61
C LEU A 309 1.78 32.63 0.97
N ALA A 310 3.02 32.95 0.56
CA ALA A 310 3.57 34.29 0.67
C ALA A 310 2.74 35.33 -0.12
N TRP A 311 2.23 34.93 -1.29
CA TRP A 311 1.34 35.75 -2.06
C TRP A 311 -0.06 35.83 -1.43
N ARG A 312 -0.64 34.67 -1.08
CA ARG A 312 -1.99 34.62 -0.50
C ARG A 312 -2.10 33.44 0.46
N SER A 313 -2.39 33.73 1.70
CA SER A 313 -2.52 32.71 2.76
C SER A 313 -3.97 32.54 3.24
N SER A 314 -4.94 32.78 2.36
CA SER A 314 -6.34 32.48 2.66
C SER A 314 -6.57 30.96 2.76
N THR A 315 -7.62 30.56 3.46
CA THR A 315 -7.98 29.16 3.65
C THR A 315 -8.22 28.43 2.34
N GLU A 316 -8.81 29.13 1.35
CA GLU A 316 -9.03 28.61 -0.01
C GLU A 316 -7.71 28.32 -0.73
N PHE A 317 -6.75 29.26 -0.64
CA PHE A 317 -5.48 29.09 -1.33
C PHE A 317 -4.61 28.06 -0.62
N LEU A 318 -4.68 27.97 0.69
CA LEU A 318 -4.06 26.89 1.47
C LEU A 318 -4.60 25.51 1.04
N ALA A 319 -5.88 25.39 0.75
CA ALA A 319 -6.48 24.14 0.26
C ALA A 319 -5.91 23.74 -1.11
N ILE A 320 -5.70 24.68 -2.02
CA ILE A 320 -5.06 24.43 -3.34
C ILE A 320 -3.63 23.93 -3.13
N VAL A 321 -2.86 24.60 -2.28
CA VAL A 321 -1.46 24.21 -1.99
C VAL A 321 -1.38 22.82 -1.38
N ILE A 322 -2.24 22.49 -0.43
CA ILE A 322 -2.30 21.15 0.18
C ILE A 322 -2.72 20.11 -0.86
N TRP A 323 -3.65 20.44 -1.75
CA TRP A 323 -4.05 19.56 -2.84
C TRP A 323 -2.88 19.20 -3.74
N GLU A 324 -2.10 20.19 -4.20
CA GLU A 324 -0.93 19.98 -5.06
C GLU A 324 0.13 19.11 -4.39
N ILE A 325 0.33 19.28 -3.08
CA ILE A 325 1.26 18.45 -2.31
C ILE A 325 0.80 17.00 -2.27
N LEU A 326 -0.50 16.76 -2.07
CA LEU A 326 -1.03 15.43 -1.78
C LEU A 326 -1.43 14.61 -3.00
N ILE A 327 -1.89 15.26 -4.09
CA ILE A 327 -2.46 14.54 -5.25
C ILE A 327 -1.49 13.55 -5.90
N GLU A 328 -0.20 13.84 -5.83
CA GLU A 328 0.83 12.95 -6.36
C GLU A 328 0.95 11.64 -5.58
N TYR A 329 0.74 11.70 -4.27
CA TYR A 329 0.85 10.58 -3.33
C TYR A 329 -0.49 9.89 -3.09
N LEU A 330 -1.57 10.64 -3.22
CA LEU A 330 -2.94 10.21 -3.00
C LEU A 330 -3.80 10.52 -4.24
N PRO A 331 -3.62 9.79 -5.36
CA PRO A 331 -4.33 10.10 -6.61
C PRO A 331 -5.85 9.88 -6.55
N SER A 332 -6.35 9.21 -5.53
CA SER A 332 -7.78 9.11 -5.21
C SER A 332 -8.30 10.28 -4.40
N LEU A 333 -7.47 11.31 -4.16
CA LEU A 333 -7.88 12.53 -3.48
C LEU A 333 -9.10 13.14 -4.18
N ASN A 334 -10.17 13.34 -3.43
CA ASN A 334 -11.45 13.81 -3.96
C ASN A 334 -11.87 15.14 -3.37
N LYS A 335 -11.52 15.38 -2.10
CA LYS A 335 -11.84 16.61 -1.41
C LYS A 335 -10.84 16.91 -0.31
N ILE A 336 -10.53 18.18 -0.15
CA ILE A 336 -9.89 18.74 1.04
C ILE A 336 -10.86 19.71 1.68
N LYS A 337 -11.06 19.59 3.00
CA LYS A 337 -11.81 20.54 3.78
C LYS A 337 -10.93 21.11 4.89
N ILE A 338 -10.88 22.43 5.00
CA ILE A 338 -10.05 23.15 5.97
C ILE A 338 -10.94 24.05 6.78
N PHE A 339 -10.95 23.86 8.08
CA PHE A 339 -11.61 24.74 9.02
C PHE A 339 -10.59 25.72 9.59
N GLU A 340 -10.84 26.99 9.44
CA GLU A 340 -10.10 28.07 10.09
C GLU A 340 -10.68 28.36 11.47
N THR A 341 -12.01 28.19 11.59
CA THR A 341 -12.75 28.24 12.84
C THR A 341 -13.79 27.12 12.85
N GLU A 342 -14.48 26.93 13.98
CA GLU A 342 -15.57 25.93 14.05
C GLU A 342 -16.70 26.19 13.04
N THR A 343 -16.89 27.45 12.63
CA THR A 343 -18.00 27.86 11.76
C THR A 343 -17.58 28.30 10.35
N SER A 344 -16.27 28.46 10.11
CA SER A 344 -15.74 28.94 8.83
C SER A 344 -14.78 27.91 8.24
N PHE A 345 -15.10 27.44 7.06
CA PHE A 345 -14.28 26.42 6.38
C PHE A 345 -14.32 26.60 4.87
N CYS A 346 -13.29 26.09 4.21
CA CYS A 346 -13.21 25.93 2.77
C CYS A 346 -13.31 24.45 2.40
N GLU A 347 -14.04 24.12 1.34
CA GLU A 347 -14.02 22.82 0.67
C GLU A 347 -13.43 22.98 -0.73
N PHE A 348 -12.47 22.12 -1.08
CA PHE A 348 -11.80 22.13 -2.36
C PHE A 348 -11.82 20.73 -2.98
N GLU A 349 -12.30 20.61 -4.23
CA GLU A 349 -12.52 19.34 -4.94
C GLU A 349 -11.64 19.19 -6.20
N GLY A 350 -10.57 19.94 -6.29
CA GLY A 350 -9.49 19.66 -7.23
C GLY A 350 -9.56 20.32 -8.59
N GLN A 351 -9.21 21.59 -8.63
CA GLN A 351 -8.51 22.14 -9.79
C GLN A 351 -7.03 22.23 -9.46
N THR A 352 -6.16 22.05 -10.47
CA THR A 352 -4.71 22.16 -10.24
C THR A 352 -4.31 23.61 -10.02
N LEU A 353 -3.20 23.84 -9.34
CA LEU A 353 -2.60 25.17 -9.23
C LEU A 353 -2.35 25.75 -10.63
N ASP A 354 -1.94 24.93 -11.59
CA ASP A 354 -1.74 25.35 -12.97
C ASP A 354 -3.03 25.81 -13.65
N GLU A 355 -4.18 25.21 -13.37
CA GLU A 355 -5.49 25.68 -13.86
C GLU A 355 -5.89 27.00 -13.23
N TYR A 356 -5.64 27.18 -11.93
CA TYR A 356 -5.83 28.46 -11.25
C TYR A 356 -4.93 29.54 -11.85
N LEU A 357 -3.63 29.21 -12.10
CA LEU A 357 -2.64 30.14 -12.65
C LEU A 357 -2.95 30.60 -14.09
N LYS A 358 -3.59 29.73 -14.89
CA LYS A 358 -4.01 30.11 -16.25
C LYS A 358 -5.05 31.22 -16.28
N ASN A 359 -5.88 31.31 -15.24
CA ASN A 359 -6.99 32.26 -15.12
C ASN A 359 -6.68 33.42 -14.17
N GLY A 360 -5.53 33.42 -13.52
CA GLY A 360 -5.14 34.39 -12.52
C GLY A 360 -4.07 35.38 -12.98
N PRO A 361 -3.60 36.27 -12.09
CA PRO A 361 -2.56 37.26 -12.40
C PRO A 361 -1.19 36.58 -12.56
N SER A 362 -0.92 36.06 -13.75
CA SER A 362 0.24 35.25 -14.08
C SER A 362 1.59 35.92 -13.74
N GLU A 363 1.68 37.24 -13.85
CA GLU A 363 2.90 38.00 -13.57
C GLU A 363 3.25 38.00 -12.08
N ILE A 364 2.27 38.23 -11.20
CA ILE A 364 2.45 38.23 -9.75
C ILE A 364 2.86 36.82 -9.26
N LEU A 365 2.20 35.81 -9.79
CA LEU A 365 2.46 34.43 -9.40
C LEU A 365 3.81 33.95 -9.92
N CYS A 366 4.26 34.43 -11.09
CA CYS A 366 5.59 34.14 -11.60
C CYS A 366 6.69 34.73 -10.69
N TYR A 367 6.46 35.91 -10.14
CA TYR A 367 7.37 36.53 -9.15
C TYR A 367 7.51 35.67 -7.91
N PHE A 368 6.42 35.25 -7.28
CA PHE A 368 6.46 34.40 -6.09
C PHE A 368 6.97 32.98 -6.38
N LYS A 369 6.66 32.43 -7.55
CA LYS A 369 7.17 31.11 -7.99
C LYS A 369 8.70 31.13 -8.18
N ASN A 370 9.25 32.23 -8.60
CA ASN A 370 10.71 32.40 -8.74
C ASN A 370 11.41 32.57 -7.40
N LEU A 371 10.80 33.23 -6.43
CA LEU A 371 11.31 33.34 -5.06
C LEU A 371 11.45 32.00 -4.35
N ALA A 372 10.52 31.05 -4.62
CA ALA A 372 10.56 29.73 -4.01
C ALA A 372 11.62 28.80 -4.60
N ARG A 373 12.19 29.13 -5.76
CA ARG A 373 13.23 28.31 -6.41
C ARG A 373 14.63 28.59 -5.93
N ASP A 374 14.82 29.65 -5.12
CA ASP A 374 16.11 30.00 -4.56
C ASP A 374 16.16 29.59 -3.07
N PRO A 375 16.75 28.41 -2.75
CA PRO A 375 16.88 27.96 -1.37
C PRO A 375 17.78 28.88 -0.52
N SER A 376 18.66 29.67 -1.16
CA SER A 376 19.58 30.58 -0.47
C SER A 376 18.89 31.84 0.05
N SER A 377 17.72 32.20 -0.50
CA SER A 377 16.94 33.34 -0.02
C SER A 377 16.15 33.06 1.27
N ASN A 378 16.06 31.80 1.71
CA ASN A 378 15.34 31.41 2.92
C ASN A 378 16.21 31.35 4.19
N GLU A 379 17.55 31.45 4.07
CA GLU A 379 18.44 31.42 5.23
C GLU A 379 18.60 32.79 5.92
N ASP A 380 18.33 33.90 5.24
CA ASP A 380 18.59 35.26 5.76
C ASP A 380 17.41 35.95 6.48
N ILE A 381 16.22 35.33 6.54
CA ILE A 381 15.05 35.92 7.24
C ILE A 381 14.90 35.41 8.69
N GLY A 382 15.86 34.63 9.16
CA GLY A 382 15.82 33.95 10.45
C GLY A 382 16.30 34.73 11.68
N HIS A 383 16.81 35.96 11.56
CA HIS A 383 17.32 36.75 12.70
C HIS A 383 16.92 38.21 12.59
N VAL A 384 15.69 38.53 12.91
CA VAL A 384 15.35 39.85 13.47
C VAL A 384 14.65 39.60 14.79
N GLY A 385 15.34 39.98 15.86
CA GLY A 385 15.06 39.71 17.27
C GLY A 385 13.74 40.25 17.84
#